data_afc49ea96d280c7a7624bf72ab60b405
#
_entry.id   afc49ea96d280c7a7624bf72ab60b405
#
_cell.length_a   1.000
_cell.length_b   1.000
_cell.length_c   1.000
_cell.angle_alpha   90.00
_cell.angle_beta   90.00
_cell.angle_gamma   90.00
#
_symmetry.space_group_name_H-M   'P 1'
#
loop_
_entity.id
_entity.type
_entity.pdbx_description
1 polymer ?
#
loop_
_entity_poly.entity_id
_entity_poly.type
_entity_poly.pdbx_seq_one_letter_code
_entity_poly.pdbx_strand_id
1 'polypeptide(L)'
;MFAVNLKERPVLVKFYSGLTKNSSWNETAPDRIIRDIVVTSQVSHLKNVLQLIGCCLEFAYPAMVYYYAPESEFLTNRLSHLNNDGKLLSWKNRLTIATGIANVLLYLHSAFSAPIIFGNLTINKVRIDQCGVAKLFDFGLSISLPPGKSEVENQLKWIHVPSGPQGFKSNIVTLKSDVYSFGVLMLMLFTGETDAIKYDEEMGGRIYILDYVKRHILNNQFNQIVDQNMFKQQGNYNDPEVEQQLLDFLDLALRCTEHDRADRPDMIEVAKLLRQMEKSVRYS
;
A
#
# COMPACT_ATOMS: atom_id res chain seq x y z
N MET A 1 -4.43 -7.33 14.88
CA MET A 1 -5.38 -8.29 14.29
C MET A 1 -5.04 -9.69 14.77
N PHE A 2 -6.03 -10.47 15.11
CA PHE A 2 -5.88 -11.84 15.62
C PHE A 2 -6.79 -12.77 14.84
N ALA A 3 -6.31 -13.98 14.50
CA ALA A 3 -7.15 -15.04 13.95
C ALA A 3 -7.93 -15.71 15.09
N VAL A 4 -9.22 -15.88 14.92
CA VAL A 4 -10.13 -16.50 15.91
C VAL A 4 -11.09 -17.43 15.18
N ASN A 5 -11.51 -18.51 15.81
CA ASN A 5 -12.60 -19.34 15.30
C ASN A 5 -13.94 -18.86 15.88
N LEU A 6 -14.82 -18.36 15.03
CA LEU A 6 -16.16 -17.95 15.37
C LEU A 6 -17.15 -19.00 14.82
N LYS A 7 -17.77 -19.81 15.71
CA LYS A 7 -18.69 -20.89 15.32
C LYS A 7 -18.09 -21.77 14.19
N GLU A 8 -16.88 -22.27 14.41
CA GLU A 8 -16.12 -23.12 13.48
C GLU A 8 -15.66 -22.45 12.17
N ARG A 9 -15.86 -21.13 12.03
CA ARG A 9 -15.37 -20.37 10.90
C ARG A 9 -14.17 -19.51 11.31
N PRO A 10 -13.03 -19.61 10.63
CA PRO A 10 -11.90 -18.76 10.92
C PRO A 10 -12.22 -17.33 10.48
N VAL A 11 -11.99 -16.37 11.38
CA VAL A 11 -12.16 -14.93 11.14
C VAL A 11 -10.94 -14.17 11.62
N LEU A 12 -10.67 -13.00 11.02
CA LEU A 12 -9.74 -12.03 11.55
C LEU A 12 -10.48 -10.98 12.36
N VAL A 13 -10.06 -10.77 13.59
CA VAL A 13 -10.62 -9.74 14.46
C VAL A 13 -9.60 -8.63 14.63
N LYS A 14 -10.01 -7.40 14.31
CA LYS A 14 -9.24 -6.17 14.55
C LYS A 14 -9.79 -5.47 15.78
N PHE A 15 -8.94 -5.33 16.80
CA PHE A 15 -9.19 -4.47 17.95
C PHE A 15 -8.31 -3.23 17.88
N TYR A 16 -8.83 -2.14 18.38
CA TYR A 16 -8.10 -0.88 18.54
C TYR A 16 -7.58 -0.80 19.99
N SER A 17 -6.43 -1.42 20.25
CA SER A 17 -5.77 -1.36 21.56
C SER A 17 -4.79 -0.18 21.62
N GLY A 18 -4.62 0.42 22.80
CA GLY A 18 -3.59 1.42 23.08
C GLY A 18 -3.96 2.88 22.82
N LEU A 19 -5.22 3.17 22.48
CA LEU A 19 -5.70 4.55 22.37
C LEU A 19 -6.13 5.01 23.77
N THR A 20 -5.18 5.23 24.68
CA THR A 20 -5.46 5.75 26.01
C THR A 20 -5.80 7.24 25.91
N LYS A 21 -6.69 7.72 26.83
CA LYS A 21 -7.11 9.12 26.94
C LYS A 21 -5.97 10.14 27.14
N ASN A 22 -4.74 9.66 27.34
CA ASN A 22 -3.55 10.47 27.61
C ASN A 22 -2.67 10.71 26.38
N SER A 23 -3.03 10.20 25.18
CA SER A 23 -2.35 10.61 23.98
C SER A 23 -2.80 12.03 23.64
N SER A 24 -1.87 12.96 23.47
CA SER A 24 -2.07 14.38 23.08
C SER A 24 -2.65 14.54 21.67
N TRP A 25 -3.50 13.62 21.24
CA TRP A 25 -4.04 13.46 19.91
C TRP A 25 -5.44 14.08 19.87
N ASN A 26 -5.67 15.06 19.02
CA ASN A 26 -6.93 15.77 18.87
C ASN A 26 -8.06 14.89 18.28
N GLU A 27 -7.75 13.72 17.70
CA GLU A 27 -8.77 12.80 17.21
C GLU A 27 -9.05 11.73 18.26
N THR A 28 -10.32 11.53 18.57
CA THR A 28 -10.72 10.49 19.51
C THR A 28 -10.58 9.11 18.84
N ALA A 29 -10.18 8.10 19.62
CA ALA A 29 -10.15 6.72 19.17
C ALA A 29 -11.45 6.28 18.48
N PRO A 30 -12.65 6.66 19.00
CA PRO A 30 -13.92 6.37 18.36
C PRO A 30 -14.04 6.88 16.92
N ASP A 31 -13.59 8.09 16.61
CA ASP A 31 -13.73 8.67 15.27
C ASP A 31 -12.97 7.86 14.22
N ARG A 32 -11.75 7.44 14.55
CA ARG A 32 -10.94 6.57 13.69
C ARG A 32 -11.60 5.21 13.46
N ILE A 33 -12.18 4.63 14.50
CA ILE A 33 -12.84 3.32 14.42
C ILE A 33 -14.11 3.43 13.57
N ILE A 34 -14.95 4.44 13.82
CA ILE A 34 -16.17 4.69 13.06
C ILE A 34 -15.83 4.88 11.58
N ARG A 35 -14.80 5.68 11.27
CA ARG A 35 -14.36 5.90 9.91
C ARG A 35 -13.91 4.61 9.24
N ASP A 36 -13.12 3.77 9.93
CA ASP A 36 -12.70 2.47 9.39
C ASP A 36 -13.92 1.59 9.07
N ILE A 37 -14.88 1.49 9.97
CA ILE A 37 -16.12 0.73 9.76
C ILE A 37 -16.88 1.28 8.54
N VAL A 38 -17.12 2.60 8.50
CA VAL A 38 -17.92 3.25 7.45
C VAL A 38 -17.27 3.08 6.08
N VAL A 39 -15.99 3.41 5.94
CA VAL A 39 -15.30 3.31 4.64
C VAL A 39 -15.14 1.85 4.24
N THR A 40 -14.70 0.97 5.15
CA THR A 40 -14.54 -0.45 4.83
C THR A 40 -15.87 -1.08 4.38
N SER A 41 -17.00 -0.76 5.02
CA SER A 41 -18.30 -1.32 4.63
C SER A 41 -18.70 -0.95 3.21
N GLN A 42 -18.32 0.24 2.75
CA GLN A 42 -18.62 0.72 1.39
C GLN A 42 -17.75 0.07 0.32
N VAL A 43 -16.51 -0.31 0.64
CA VAL A 43 -15.53 -0.85 -0.32
C VAL A 43 -15.26 -2.35 -0.16
N SER A 44 -15.84 -2.99 0.84
CA SER A 44 -15.61 -4.40 1.19
C SER A 44 -16.00 -5.40 0.09
N HIS A 45 -16.81 -4.98 -0.88
CA HIS A 45 -17.19 -5.78 -2.05
C HIS A 45 -16.07 -5.87 -3.11
N LEU A 46 -15.05 -5.01 -3.03
CA LEU A 46 -13.94 -5.00 -3.99
C LEU A 46 -13.02 -6.20 -3.76
N LYS A 47 -12.60 -6.85 -4.85
CA LYS A 47 -11.71 -8.02 -4.83
C LYS A 47 -10.43 -7.76 -4.02
N ASN A 48 -9.85 -6.56 -4.12
CA ASN A 48 -8.59 -6.20 -3.49
C ASN A 48 -8.75 -5.46 -2.15
N VAL A 49 -9.89 -5.61 -1.49
CA VAL A 49 -10.14 -5.14 -0.12
C VAL A 49 -10.38 -6.36 0.78
N LEU A 50 -9.90 -6.28 2.01
CA LEU A 50 -10.17 -7.31 3.01
C LEU A 50 -11.66 -7.28 3.37
N GLN A 51 -12.36 -8.39 3.12
CA GLN A 51 -13.81 -8.45 3.23
C GLN A 51 -14.26 -8.34 4.68
N LEU A 52 -15.03 -7.29 4.99
CA LEU A 52 -15.68 -7.11 6.28
C LEU A 52 -16.89 -8.03 6.39
N ILE A 53 -16.97 -8.80 7.47
CA ILE A 53 -18.14 -9.62 7.81
C ILE A 53 -19.10 -8.81 8.69
N GLY A 54 -18.56 -8.04 9.63
CA GLY A 54 -19.34 -7.22 10.54
C GLY A 54 -18.47 -6.53 11.58
N CYS A 55 -19.12 -5.87 12.53
CA CYS A 55 -18.46 -5.23 13.67
C CYS A 55 -19.26 -5.49 14.95
N CYS A 56 -18.57 -5.48 16.10
CA CYS A 56 -19.17 -5.49 17.42
C CYS A 56 -18.99 -4.11 18.04
N LEU A 57 -20.09 -3.44 18.35
CA LEU A 57 -20.11 -2.07 18.90
C LEU A 57 -20.35 -2.04 20.42
N GLU A 58 -20.51 -3.23 21.05
CA GLU A 58 -20.84 -3.35 22.47
C GLU A 58 -19.64 -3.09 23.39
N PHE A 59 -18.42 -3.18 22.85
CA PHE A 59 -17.19 -2.90 23.59
C PHE A 59 -16.91 -1.40 23.64
N ALA A 60 -16.20 -0.94 24.67
CA ALA A 60 -15.68 0.42 24.76
C ALA A 60 -14.88 0.83 23.52
N TYR A 61 -14.22 -0.14 22.90
CA TYR A 61 -13.57 -0.01 21.58
C TYR A 61 -14.17 -1.06 20.66
N PRO A 62 -14.91 -0.66 19.62
CA PRO A 62 -15.50 -1.58 18.67
C PRO A 62 -14.48 -2.54 18.06
N ALA A 63 -14.93 -3.75 17.77
CA ALA A 63 -14.14 -4.75 17.06
C ALA A 63 -14.68 -4.93 15.63
N MET A 64 -13.78 -5.03 14.65
CA MET A 64 -14.14 -5.35 13.27
C MET A 64 -13.79 -6.81 12.99
N VAL A 65 -14.70 -7.51 12.33
CA VAL A 65 -14.56 -8.93 11.97
C VAL A 65 -14.48 -9.07 10.47
N TYR A 66 -13.39 -9.65 10.00
CA TYR A 66 -13.12 -9.86 8.59
C TYR A 66 -13.09 -11.32 8.23
N TYR A 67 -13.38 -11.63 6.97
CA TYR A 67 -13.14 -12.96 6.42
C TYR A 67 -11.63 -13.29 6.52
N TYR A 68 -11.34 -14.48 7.00
CA TYR A 68 -9.97 -14.97 7.14
C TYR A 68 -9.74 -16.20 6.25
N ALA A 69 -8.80 -16.06 5.33
CA ALA A 69 -8.19 -17.20 4.68
C ALA A 69 -6.99 -17.67 5.53
N PRO A 70 -6.96 -18.92 6.03
CA PRO A 70 -5.94 -19.37 6.99
C PRO A 70 -4.48 -19.13 6.56
N GLU A 71 -4.20 -19.22 5.27
CA GLU A 71 -2.85 -19.00 4.72
C GLU A 71 -2.58 -17.55 4.32
N SER A 72 -3.47 -16.60 4.70
CA SER A 72 -3.24 -15.19 4.36
C SER A 72 -2.20 -14.57 5.30
N GLU A 73 -1.26 -13.82 4.72
CA GLU A 73 -0.17 -13.18 5.46
C GLU A 73 0.03 -11.72 5.05
N PHE A 74 0.78 -10.96 5.84
CA PHE A 74 1.14 -9.61 5.47
C PHE A 74 2.09 -9.58 4.27
N LEU A 75 1.95 -8.57 3.41
CA LEU A 75 2.86 -8.39 2.27
C LEU A 75 4.32 -8.26 2.71
N THR A 76 4.58 -7.64 3.87
CA THR A 76 5.92 -7.59 4.47
C THR A 76 6.52 -8.97 4.67
N ASN A 77 5.75 -9.94 5.15
CA ASN A 77 6.25 -11.30 5.36
C ASN A 77 6.58 -11.99 4.03
N ARG A 78 5.77 -11.71 3.00
CA ARG A 78 5.95 -12.27 1.64
C ARG A 78 7.15 -11.67 0.89
N LEU A 79 7.51 -10.42 1.18
CA LEU A 79 8.71 -9.78 0.62
C LEU A 79 9.96 -10.12 1.43
N SER A 80 9.82 -10.41 2.73
CA SER A 80 10.95 -10.77 3.58
C SER A 80 11.58 -12.08 3.14
N HIS A 81 12.88 -12.04 2.82
CA HIS A 81 13.67 -13.22 2.44
C HIS A 81 13.93 -14.20 3.60
N LEU A 82 13.54 -13.83 4.82
CA LEU A 82 13.75 -14.63 6.03
C LEU A 82 12.77 -15.81 6.12
N ASN A 83 11.67 -15.78 5.39
CA ASN A 83 10.70 -16.87 5.36
C ASN A 83 11.06 -17.84 4.22
N ASN A 84 11.84 -18.86 4.55
CA ASN A 84 12.36 -19.87 3.61
C ASN A 84 11.30 -20.85 3.06
N ASP A 85 10.00 -20.60 3.20
CA ASP A 85 8.94 -21.53 2.76
C ASP A 85 8.72 -21.59 1.23
N GLY A 86 9.67 -21.09 0.44
CA GLY A 86 9.63 -21.22 -1.04
C GLY A 86 8.55 -20.39 -1.75
N LYS A 87 7.79 -19.57 -1.03
CA LYS A 87 6.69 -18.77 -1.58
C LYS A 87 7.15 -17.34 -1.94
N LEU A 88 8.25 -17.20 -2.66
CA LEU A 88 8.72 -15.89 -3.13
C LEU A 88 7.73 -15.25 -4.09
N LEU A 89 7.58 -13.91 -4.00
CA LEU A 89 6.77 -13.16 -4.95
C LEU A 89 7.53 -12.97 -6.26
N SER A 90 7.07 -13.65 -7.31
CA SER A 90 7.57 -13.45 -8.67
C SER A 90 7.26 -12.04 -9.17
N TRP A 91 7.92 -11.60 -10.24
CA TRP A 91 7.62 -10.33 -10.91
C TRP A 91 6.12 -10.19 -11.23
N LYS A 92 5.55 -11.21 -11.85
CA LYS A 92 4.12 -11.27 -12.16
C LYS A 92 3.22 -11.05 -10.93
N ASN A 93 3.55 -11.69 -9.81
CA ASN A 93 2.80 -11.49 -8.57
C ASN A 93 2.89 -10.05 -8.07
N ARG A 94 4.09 -9.44 -8.10
CA ARG A 94 4.30 -8.05 -7.67
C ARG A 94 3.52 -7.05 -8.53
N LEU A 95 3.51 -7.26 -9.84
CA LEU A 95 2.74 -6.46 -10.78
C LEU A 95 1.23 -6.60 -10.52
N THR A 96 0.74 -7.82 -10.31
CA THR A 96 -0.68 -8.08 -9.96
C THR A 96 -1.06 -7.43 -8.63
N ILE A 97 -0.18 -7.46 -7.62
CA ILE A 97 -0.38 -6.78 -6.33
C ILE A 97 -0.50 -5.28 -6.54
N ALA A 98 0.46 -4.67 -7.26
CA ALA A 98 0.44 -3.24 -7.55
C ALA A 98 -0.84 -2.83 -8.29
N THR A 99 -1.21 -3.58 -9.35
CA THR A 99 -2.44 -3.33 -10.12
C THR A 99 -3.69 -3.43 -9.23
N GLY A 100 -3.75 -4.43 -8.36
CA GLY A 100 -4.87 -4.61 -7.44
C GLY A 100 -5.05 -3.43 -6.48
N ILE A 101 -3.97 -2.96 -5.87
CA ILE A 101 -4.00 -1.81 -4.94
C ILE A 101 -4.31 -0.52 -5.69
N ALA A 102 -3.72 -0.29 -6.89
CA ALA A 102 -4.03 0.87 -7.72
C ALA A 102 -5.52 0.95 -8.06
N ASN A 103 -6.18 -0.18 -8.34
CA ASN A 103 -7.62 -0.23 -8.60
C ASN A 103 -8.46 0.16 -7.38
N VAL A 104 -8.05 -0.21 -6.17
CA VAL A 104 -8.74 0.22 -4.93
C VAL A 104 -8.60 1.73 -4.73
N LEU A 105 -7.39 2.29 -4.89
CA LEU A 105 -7.17 3.73 -4.78
C LEU A 105 -7.94 4.50 -5.87
N LEU A 106 -7.93 4.02 -7.10
CA LEU A 106 -8.74 4.60 -8.17
C LEU A 106 -10.22 4.63 -7.81
N TYR A 107 -10.76 3.54 -7.26
CA TYR A 107 -12.15 3.48 -6.81
C TYR A 107 -12.44 4.50 -5.72
N LEU A 108 -11.58 4.60 -4.70
CA LEU A 108 -11.71 5.59 -3.62
C LEU A 108 -11.71 7.03 -4.17
N HIS A 109 -10.85 7.31 -5.14
CA HIS A 109 -10.68 8.64 -5.73
C HIS A 109 -11.80 9.04 -6.69
N SER A 110 -12.55 8.08 -7.28
CA SER A 110 -13.47 8.37 -8.39
C SER A 110 -14.90 7.90 -8.23
N ALA A 111 -15.17 6.91 -7.38
CA ALA A 111 -16.49 6.29 -7.29
C ALA A 111 -17.46 6.99 -6.35
N PHE A 112 -16.97 7.90 -5.50
CA PHE A 112 -17.77 8.64 -4.52
C PHE A 112 -17.99 10.08 -4.96
N SER A 113 -19.14 10.66 -4.62
CA SER A 113 -19.42 12.09 -4.83
C SER A 113 -18.45 12.99 -4.06
N ALA A 114 -17.98 12.53 -2.92
CA ALA A 114 -16.87 13.09 -2.14
C ALA A 114 -15.70 12.11 -2.23
N PRO A 115 -14.68 12.37 -3.07
CA PRO A 115 -13.52 11.49 -3.21
C PRO A 115 -12.88 11.17 -1.86
N ILE A 116 -12.42 9.94 -1.69
CA ILE A 116 -11.83 9.48 -0.44
C ILE A 116 -10.32 9.34 -0.62
N ILE A 117 -9.55 10.05 0.19
CA ILE A 117 -8.12 9.86 0.36
C ILE A 117 -7.92 8.69 1.33
N PHE A 118 -7.15 7.68 0.98
CA PHE A 118 -6.84 6.56 1.88
C PHE A 118 -5.99 7.03 3.08
N GLY A 119 -5.04 7.91 2.83
CA GLY A 119 -4.30 8.70 3.82
C GLY A 119 -3.20 7.97 4.59
N ASN A 120 -3.06 6.64 4.48
CA ASN A 120 -2.03 5.87 5.20
C ASN A 120 -1.64 4.57 4.48
N LEU A 121 -1.33 4.67 3.19
CA LEU A 121 -0.89 3.49 2.44
C LEU A 121 0.54 3.12 2.81
N THR A 122 0.70 1.95 3.39
CA THR A 122 1.99 1.33 3.69
C THR A 122 1.92 -0.17 3.38
N ILE A 123 3.06 -0.81 3.21
CA ILE A 123 3.14 -2.25 2.95
C ILE A 123 2.43 -3.08 4.05
N ASN A 124 2.42 -2.59 5.29
CA ASN A 124 1.76 -3.24 6.44
C ASN A 124 0.22 -3.18 6.39
N LYS A 125 -0.35 -2.45 5.42
CA LYS A 125 -1.80 -2.37 5.19
C LYS A 125 -2.28 -3.31 4.08
N VAL A 126 -1.40 -4.16 3.59
CA VAL A 126 -1.68 -5.13 2.54
C VAL A 126 -1.47 -6.54 3.07
N ARG A 127 -2.47 -7.39 2.92
CA ARG A 127 -2.36 -8.84 3.12
C ARG A 127 -2.42 -9.54 1.76
N ILE A 128 -1.77 -10.68 1.68
CA ILE A 128 -1.84 -11.56 0.50
C ILE A 128 -2.63 -12.80 0.92
N ASP A 129 -3.70 -13.12 0.19
CA ASP A 129 -4.47 -14.32 0.45
C ASP A 129 -3.81 -15.58 -0.16
N GLN A 130 -4.38 -16.74 0.08
CA GLN A 130 -3.89 -18.03 -0.42
C GLN A 130 -3.79 -18.12 -1.95
N CYS A 131 -4.56 -17.28 -2.67
CA CYS A 131 -4.53 -17.20 -4.13
C CYS A 131 -3.53 -16.15 -4.65
N GLY A 132 -2.75 -15.52 -3.77
CA GLY A 132 -1.81 -14.45 -4.13
C GLY A 132 -2.48 -13.08 -4.36
N VAL A 133 -3.76 -12.93 -4.00
CA VAL A 133 -4.50 -11.68 -4.20
C VAL A 133 -4.22 -10.71 -3.05
N ALA A 134 -3.80 -9.49 -3.40
CA ALA A 134 -3.60 -8.42 -2.44
C ALA A 134 -4.94 -7.92 -1.87
N LYS A 135 -4.99 -7.73 -0.56
CA LYS A 135 -6.15 -7.26 0.21
C LYS A 135 -5.76 -6.05 1.05
N LEU A 136 -6.19 -4.87 0.62
CA LEU A 136 -6.02 -3.62 1.38
C LEU A 136 -6.98 -3.60 2.57
N PHE A 137 -6.55 -3.04 3.70
CA PHE A 137 -7.36 -2.92 4.92
C PHE A 137 -6.94 -1.71 5.75
N ASP A 138 -7.69 -1.39 6.83
CA ASP A 138 -7.42 -0.30 7.79
C ASP A 138 -7.62 1.09 7.18
N PHE A 139 -8.87 1.41 6.89
CA PHE A 139 -9.31 2.72 6.34
C PHE A 139 -9.55 3.78 7.42
N GLY A 140 -9.13 3.54 8.67
CA GLY A 140 -9.39 4.43 9.79
C GLY A 140 -8.76 5.83 9.70
N LEU A 141 -7.79 6.01 8.80
CA LEU A 141 -7.16 7.31 8.54
C LEU A 141 -7.59 7.92 7.20
N SER A 142 -8.59 7.33 6.54
CA SER A 142 -9.13 7.88 5.29
C SER A 142 -9.84 9.21 5.53
N ILE A 143 -9.79 10.09 4.53
CA ILE A 143 -10.37 11.43 4.59
C ILE A 143 -11.24 11.64 3.35
N SER A 144 -12.53 11.95 3.54
CA SER A 144 -13.39 12.38 2.43
C SER A 144 -13.13 13.84 2.12
N LEU A 145 -12.87 14.15 0.85
CA LEU A 145 -12.72 15.51 0.37
C LEU A 145 -14.09 16.22 0.36
N PRO A 146 -14.23 17.38 1.01
CA PRO A 146 -15.45 18.16 0.91
C PRO A 146 -15.77 18.54 -0.54
N PRO A 147 -17.05 18.68 -0.92
CA PRO A 147 -17.43 19.08 -2.27
C PRO A 147 -16.70 20.36 -2.73
N GLY A 148 -16.13 20.32 -3.91
CA GLY A 148 -15.40 21.45 -4.52
C GLY A 148 -14.00 21.72 -3.93
N LYS A 149 -13.52 20.87 -3.01
CA LYS A 149 -12.15 20.97 -2.48
C LYS A 149 -11.24 19.93 -3.13
N SER A 150 -10.03 20.32 -3.44
CA SER A 150 -8.95 19.45 -3.93
C SER A 150 -7.98 19.03 -2.84
N GLU A 151 -8.06 19.66 -1.68
CA GLU A 151 -7.16 19.45 -0.54
C GLU A 151 -7.88 19.66 0.80
N VAL A 152 -7.37 19.04 1.84
CA VAL A 152 -7.81 19.25 3.22
C VAL A 152 -6.59 19.38 4.13
N GLU A 153 -6.75 20.17 5.20
CA GLU A 153 -5.76 20.17 6.27
C GLU A 153 -5.93 18.89 7.09
N ASN A 154 -4.84 18.14 7.18
CA ASN A 154 -4.80 16.95 8.04
C ASN A 154 -4.68 17.38 9.50
N GLN A 155 -5.77 17.30 10.22
CA GLN A 155 -5.80 17.57 11.67
C GLN A 155 -5.04 16.51 12.47
N LEU A 156 -4.75 15.36 11.84
CA LEU A 156 -3.99 14.26 12.42
C LEU A 156 -2.48 14.53 12.25
N LYS A 157 -1.91 15.34 13.12
CA LYS A 157 -0.48 15.76 13.13
C LYS A 157 0.53 14.60 13.10
N TRP A 158 0.09 13.34 13.04
CA TRP A 158 0.88 12.13 13.28
C TRP A 158 0.82 11.12 12.15
N ILE A 159 0.20 11.45 11.05
CA ILE A 159 0.34 10.62 9.88
C ILE A 159 1.73 10.91 9.32
N HIS A 160 2.74 10.18 9.82
CA HIS A 160 3.99 9.94 9.10
C HIS A 160 3.71 9.08 7.87
N VAL A 161 2.70 9.49 7.09
CA VAL A 161 2.52 8.92 5.79
C VAL A 161 3.64 9.49 4.95
N PRO A 162 4.32 8.67 4.16
CA PRO A 162 5.10 9.15 3.04
C PRO A 162 4.15 9.89 2.07
N SER A 163 3.69 11.07 2.43
CA SER A 163 2.87 11.95 1.59
C SER A 163 3.72 12.85 0.72
N GLY A 164 5.03 12.56 0.72
CA GLY A 164 6.06 13.32 0.04
C GLY A 164 6.62 14.46 0.90
N PRO A 165 7.69 15.08 0.41
CA PRO A 165 8.41 16.14 1.12
C PRO A 165 7.53 17.33 1.54
N GLN A 166 6.48 17.60 0.78
CA GLN A 166 5.53 18.69 1.06
C GLN A 166 4.54 18.32 2.17
N GLY A 167 4.18 17.05 2.32
CA GLY A 167 3.27 16.57 3.36
C GLY A 167 3.84 16.72 4.76
N PHE A 168 5.14 16.57 4.93
CA PHE A 168 5.82 16.80 6.21
C PHE A 168 5.82 18.28 6.64
N LYS A 169 5.72 19.20 5.69
CA LYS A 169 5.81 20.65 5.96
C LYS A 169 4.46 21.34 6.13
N SER A 170 3.40 20.85 5.49
CA SER A 170 2.16 21.62 5.33
C SER A 170 0.92 21.03 5.99
N ASN A 171 0.96 19.83 6.56
CA ASN A 171 -0.22 19.09 7.04
C ASN A 171 -1.37 18.99 5.99
N ILE A 172 -1.14 19.37 4.75
CA ILE A 172 -2.15 19.34 3.69
C ILE A 172 -2.07 17.98 2.99
N VAL A 173 -3.22 17.29 2.89
CA VAL A 173 -3.37 16.05 2.15
C VAL A 173 -4.29 16.21 0.94
N THR A 174 -3.99 15.48 -0.10
CA THR A 174 -4.69 15.48 -1.38
C THR A 174 -4.76 14.05 -1.92
N LEU A 175 -5.51 13.82 -3.00
CA LEU A 175 -5.46 12.54 -3.72
C LEU A 175 -4.03 12.19 -4.18
N LYS A 176 -3.21 13.20 -4.51
CA LYS A 176 -1.79 13.04 -4.89
C LYS A 176 -0.89 12.58 -3.72
N SER A 177 -1.37 12.68 -2.48
CA SER A 177 -0.67 12.10 -1.33
C SER A 177 -0.73 10.57 -1.34
N ASP A 178 -1.89 9.99 -1.72
CA ASP A 178 -2.01 8.54 -1.92
C ASP A 178 -1.18 8.06 -3.10
N VAL A 179 -1.10 8.85 -4.19
CA VAL A 179 -0.24 8.53 -5.34
C VAL A 179 1.22 8.42 -4.92
N TYR A 180 1.71 9.35 -4.10
CA TYR A 180 3.07 9.29 -3.58
C TYR A 180 3.31 8.04 -2.73
N SER A 181 2.41 7.78 -1.78
CA SER A 181 2.50 6.59 -0.92
C SER A 181 2.44 5.30 -1.75
N PHE A 182 1.65 5.29 -2.83
CA PHE A 182 1.59 4.18 -3.77
C PHE A 182 2.90 4.02 -4.55
N GLY A 183 3.52 5.11 -5.00
CA GLY A 183 4.85 5.09 -5.62
C GLY A 183 5.91 4.48 -4.70
N VAL A 184 5.90 4.84 -3.41
CA VAL A 184 6.78 4.22 -2.41
C VAL A 184 6.52 2.72 -2.28
N LEU A 185 5.25 2.28 -2.25
CA LEU A 185 4.90 0.86 -2.25
C LEU A 185 5.42 0.14 -3.51
N MET A 186 5.34 0.79 -4.68
CA MET A 186 5.90 0.24 -5.92
C MET A 186 7.42 0.08 -5.82
N LEU A 187 8.15 1.05 -5.27
CA LEU A 187 9.59 0.94 -5.04
C LEU A 187 9.93 -0.22 -4.10
N MET A 188 9.14 -0.43 -3.04
CA MET A 188 9.31 -1.58 -2.14
C MET A 188 9.04 -2.91 -2.84
N LEU A 189 8.02 -2.99 -3.69
CA LEU A 189 7.75 -4.17 -4.52
C LEU A 189 8.87 -4.43 -5.54
N PHE A 190 9.51 -3.38 -6.04
CA PHE A 190 10.60 -3.47 -7.01
C PHE A 190 11.92 -3.95 -6.38
N THR A 191 12.25 -3.40 -5.21
CA THR A 191 13.53 -3.66 -4.52
C THR A 191 13.48 -4.86 -3.57
N GLY A 192 12.27 -5.35 -3.22
CA GLY A 192 12.09 -6.38 -2.21
C GLY A 192 12.24 -5.88 -0.76
N GLU A 193 12.40 -4.58 -0.56
CA GLU A 193 12.53 -3.99 0.76
C GLU A 193 11.19 -4.00 1.52
N THR A 194 11.27 -4.26 2.82
CA THR A 194 10.11 -4.34 3.71
C THR A 194 9.88 -3.08 4.54
N ASP A 195 10.80 -2.11 4.44
CA ASP A 195 10.71 -0.79 5.07
C ASP A 195 11.05 0.30 4.04
N ALA A 196 10.37 1.44 4.12
CA ALA A 196 10.68 2.60 3.31
C ALA A 196 11.98 3.31 3.75
N ILE A 197 12.50 2.98 4.92
CA ILE A 197 13.78 3.48 5.44
C ILE A 197 14.69 2.28 5.63
N LYS A 198 15.78 2.24 4.89
CA LYS A 198 16.79 1.19 5.00
C LYS A 198 18.11 1.71 5.57
N TYR A 199 18.93 0.81 6.08
CA TYR A 199 20.32 1.12 6.42
C TYR A 199 21.18 1.00 5.17
N ASP A 200 21.95 2.02 4.90
CA ASP A 200 22.86 2.08 3.76
C ASP A 200 24.30 1.94 4.27
N GLU A 201 24.95 0.84 3.90
CA GLU A 201 26.31 0.52 4.37
C GLU A 201 27.35 1.49 3.82
N GLU A 202 27.17 1.96 2.56
CA GLU A 202 28.12 2.88 1.92
C GLU A 202 28.08 4.26 2.57
N MET A 203 26.90 4.71 2.97
CA MET A 203 26.71 6.00 3.66
C MET A 203 26.89 5.90 5.16
N GLY A 204 26.90 4.70 5.74
CA GLY A 204 26.93 4.46 7.17
C GLY A 204 25.72 5.00 7.93
N GLY A 205 24.54 5.06 7.30
CA GLY A 205 23.35 5.68 7.86
C GLY A 205 22.03 5.17 7.30
N ARG A 206 20.93 5.76 7.80
CA ARG A 206 19.59 5.48 7.28
C ARG A 206 19.30 6.32 6.05
N ILE A 207 18.79 5.70 5.01
CA ILE A 207 18.39 6.35 3.77
C ILE A 207 16.93 6.01 3.46
N TYR A 208 16.19 6.95 2.89
CA TYR A 208 14.85 6.71 2.40
C TYR A 208 14.91 5.95 1.06
N ILE A 209 14.00 5.00 0.84
CA ILE A 209 14.01 4.10 -0.34
C ILE A 209 14.04 4.87 -1.67
N LEU A 210 13.35 5.99 -1.76
CA LEU A 210 13.37 6.83 -2.96
C LEU A 210 14.77 7.39 -3.25
N ASP A 211 15.46 7.90 -2.21
CA ASP A 211 16.79 8.46 -2.36
C ASP A 211 17.82 7.37 -2.69
N TYR A 212 17.65 6.19 -2.06
CA TYR A 212 18.44 5.00 -2.38
C TYR A 212 18.31 4.62 -3.86
N VAL A 213 17.09 4.49 -4.36
CA VAL A 213 16.82 4.13 -5.76
C VAL A 213 17.36 5.19 -6.72
N LYS A 214 17.07 6.48 -6.47
CA LYS A 214 17.57 7.59 -7.32
C LYS A 214 19.09 7.61 -7.40
N ARG A 215 19.79 7.38 -6.28
CA ARG A 215 21.26 7.34 -6.26
C ARG A 215 21.81 6.20 -7.13
N HIS A 216 21.25 5.02 -7.05
CA HIS A 216 21.71 3.87 -7.84
C HIS A 216 21.44 4.06 -9.34
N ILE A 217 20.30 4.68 -9.69
CA ILE A 217 20.03 5.03 -11.09
C ILE A 217 21.07 6.03 -11.62
N LEU A 218 21.40 7.07 -10.87
CA LEU A 218 22.43 8.05 -11.25
C LEU A 218 23.81 7.43 -11.45
N ASN A 219 24.10 6.35 -10.71
CA ASN A 219 25.37 5.63 -10.80
C ASN A 219 25.35 4.48 -11.84
N ASN A 220 24.28 4.34 -12.64
CA ASN A 220 24.08 3.23 -13.58
C ASN A 220 24.10 1.83 -12.91
N GLN A 221 23.61 1.74 -11.68
CA GLN A 221 23.59 0.53 -10.85
C GLN A 221 22.19 -0.11 -10.78
N PHE A 222 21.44 -0.12 -11.88
CA PHE A 222 20.07 -0.65 -11.95
C PHE A 222 19.96 -2.08 -11.38
N ASN A 223 20.89 -2.97 -11.72
CA ASN A 223 20.86 -4.37 -11.29
C ASN A 223 21.01 -4.55 -9.76
N GLN A 224 21.48 -3.53 -9.04
CA GLN A 224 21.64 -3.59 -7.58
C GLN A 224 20.35 -3.24 -6.84
N ILE A 225 19.42 -2.55 -7.49
CA ILE A 225 18.15 -2.18 -6.89
C ILE A 225 17.00 -3.15 -7.21
N VAL A 226 17.17 -3.99 -8.22
CA VAL A 226 16.18 -5.00 -8.59
C VAL A 226 16.30 -6.20 -7.66
N ASP A 227 15.18 -6.61 -7.04
CA ASP A 227 15.17 -7.84 -6.23
C ASP A 227 15.32 -9.09 -7.10
N GLN A 228 16.50 -9.66 -7.13
CA GLN A 228 16.82 -10.86 -7.91
C GLN A 228 16.00 -12.10 -7.50
N ASN A 229 15.41 -12.10 -6.29
CA ASN A 229 14.62 -13.23 -5.81
C ASN A 229 13.30 -13.39 -6.56
N MET A 230 12.79 -12.35 -7.20
CA MET A 230 11.55 -12.43 -8.00
C MET A 230 11.69 -13.29 -9.26
N PHE A 231 12.92 -13.61 -9.68
CA PHE A 231 13.22 -14.43 -10.87
C PHE A 231 13.59 -15.88 -10.56
N LYS A 232 13.85 -16.21 -9.30
CA LYS A 232 14.34 -17.57 -8.91
C LYS A 232 13.42 -18.72 -9.34
N GLN A 233 12.12 -18.46 -9.50
CA GLN A 233 11.14 -19.48 -9.88
C GLN A 233 10.78 -19.48 -11.37
N GLN A 234 11.07 -18.43 -12.12
CA GLN A 234 10.62 -18.24 -13.52
C GLN A 234 11.76 -18.19 -14.56
N GLY A 235 13.02 -18.29 -14.15
CA GLY A 235 14.13 -18.65 -15.02
C GLY A 235 14.65 -17.61 -16.02
N ASN A 236 14.02 -16.46 -16.26
CA ASN A 236 14.45 -15.54 -17.32
C ASN A 236 14.46 -14.06 -16.88
N TYR A 237 15.52 -13.68 -16.16
CA TYR A 237 15.89 -12.27 -15.99
C TYR A 237 16.36 -11.62 -17.32
N ASN A 238 16.87 -12.43 -18.25
CA ASN A 238 17.45 -11.96 -19.52
C ASN A 238 16.41 -11.82 -20.66
N ASP A 239 15.11 -11.83 -20.33
CA ASP A 239 14.07 -11.57 -21.34
C ASP A 239 13.95 -10.04 -21.54
N PRO A 240 14.23 -9.52 -22.75
CA PRO A 240 14.14 -8.09 -23.03
C PRO A 240 12.76 -7.48 -22.73
N GLU A 241 11.70 -8.27 -22.84
CA GLU A 241 10.35 -7.81 -22.53
C GLU A 241 10.16 -7.60 -21.02
N VAL A 242 10.72 -8.50 -20.21
CA VAL A 242 10.69 -8.36 -18.73
C VAL A 242 11.54 -7.17 -18.29
N GLU A 243 12.72 -6.98 -18.89
CA GLU A 243 13.58 -5.84 -18.60
C GLU A 243 12.86 -4.52 -18.91
N GLN A 244 12.20 -4.41 -20.06
CA GLN A 244 11.43 -3.22 -20.41
C GLN A 244 10.27 -2.97 -19.42
N GLN A 245 9.57 -4.00 -19.00
CA GLN A 245 8.51 -3.89 -18.01
C GLN A 245 9.03 -3.39 -16.65
N LEU A 246 10.21 -3.86 -16.22
CA LEU A 246 10.86 -3.40 -14.99
C LEU A 246 11.21 -1.91 -15.08
N LEU A 247 11.72 -1.46 -16.22
CA LEU A 247 12.03 -0.06 -16.48
C LEU A 247 10.76 0.80 -16.47
N ASP A 248 9.71 0.37 -17.16
CA ASP A 248 8.42 1.08 -17.22
C ASP A 248 7.76 1.15 -15.82
N PHE A 249 7.87 0.08 -15.04
CA PHE A 249 7.35 0.05 -13.66
C PHE A 249 8.12 1.00 -12.74
N LEU A 250 9.45 1.01 -12.87
CA LEU A 250 10.30 1.91 -12.10
C LEU A 250 10.06 3.37 -12.48
N ASP A 251 9.95 3.70 -13.78
CA ASP A 251 9.60 5.03 -14.26
C ASP A 251 8.27 5.50 -13.66
N LEU A 252 7.24 4.65 -13.72
CA LEU A 252 5.93 4.97 -13.13
C LEU A 252 6.02 5.20 -11.62
N ALA A 253 6.80 4.39 -10.89
CA ALA A 253 7.01 4.57 -9.44
C ALA A 253 7.69 5.91 -9.14
N LEU A 254 8.69 6.31 -9.93
CA LEU A 254 9.39 7.59 -9.78
C LEU A 254 8.47 8.77 -10.09
N ARG A 255 7.66 8.70 -11.16
CA ARG A 255 6.64 9.71 -11.47
C ARG A 255 5.61 9.85 -10.35
N CYS A 256 5.19 8.75 -9.73
CA CYS A 256 4.29 8.80 -8.57
C CYS A 256 4.95 9.48 -7.36
N THR A 257 6.27 9.43 -7.24
CA THR A 257 7.04 10.00 -6.11
C THR A 257 7.67 11.36 -6.42
N GLU A 258 7.22 12.05 -7.49
CA GLU A 258 7.69 13.40 -7.81
C GLU A 258 7.52 14.36 -6.64
N HIS A 259 8.46 15.31 -6.51
CA HIS A 259 8.48 16.27 -5.41
C HIS A 259 7.25 17.16 -5.47
N ASP A 260 6.95 17.74 -6.63
CA ASP A 260 5.74 18.52 -6.79
C ASP A 260 4.53 17.61 -6.98
N ARG A 261 3.46 17.90 -6.23
CA ARG A 261 2.20 17.16 -6.33
C ARG A 261 1.56 17.25 -7.71
N ALA A 262 1.73 18.40 -8.39
CA ALA A 262 1.15 18.63 -9.71
C ALA A 262 1.75 17.71 -10.78
N ASP A 263 3.02 17.32 -10.62
CA ASP A 263 3.73 16.48 -11.58
C ASP A 263 3.42 14.99 -11.42
N ARG A 264 2.79 14.59 -10.29
CA ARG A 264 2.40 13.20 -10.08
C ARG A 264 1.19 12.85 -10.96
N PRO A 265 1.15 11.64 -11.57
CA PRO A 265 -0.01 11.18 -12.34
C PRO A 265 -1.25 11.04 -11.45
N ASP A 266 -2.43 10.96 -12.04
CA ASP A 266 -3.65 10.56 -11.33
C ASP A 266 -3.75 9.03 -11.24
N MET A 267 -4.48 8.51 -10.23
CA MET A 267 -4.63 7.07 -10.07
C MET A 267 -5.29 6.37 -11.27
N ILE A 268 -6.06 7.09 -12.08
CA ILE A 268 -6.62 6.55 -13.33
C ILE A 268 -5.53 6.23 -14.36
N GLU A 269 -4.54 7.12 -14.51
CA GLU A 269 -3.38 6.92 -15.38
C GLU A 269 -2.52 5.77 -14.85
N VAL A 270 -2.19 5.80 -13.56
CA VAL A 270 -1.39 4.76 -12.88
C VAL A 270 -2.01 3.37 -13.07
N ALA A 271 -3.31 3.24 -12.77
CA ALA A 271 -4.01 1.96 -12.92
C ALA A 271 -4.09 1.48 -14.37
N LYS A 272 -4.22 2.41 -15.34
CA LYS A 272 -4.21 2.09 -16.76
C LYS A 272 -2.86 1.51 -17.20
N LEU A 273 -1.76 2.17 -16.84
CA LEU A 273 -0.39 1.74 -17.19
C LEU A 273 -0.06 0.37 -16.56
N LEU A 274 -0.36 0.18 -15.28
CA LEU A 274 -0.15 -1.12 -14.62
C LEU A 274 -0.95 -2.25 -15.28
N ARG A 275 -2.20 -2.00 -15.67
CA ARG A 275 -3.01 -2.99 -16.39
C ARG A 275 -2.45 -3.32 -17.78
N GLN A 276 -1.82 -2.36 -18.46
CA GLN A 276 -1.14 -2.59 -19.73
C GLN A 276 0.07 -3.52 -19.54
N MET A 277 0.93 -3.23 -18.55
CA MET A 277 2.05 -4.08 -18.17
C MET A 277 1.59 -5.49 -17.77
N GLU A 278 0.51 -5.62 -16.97
CA GLU A 278 -0.01 -6.93 -16.55
C GLU A 278 -0.53 -7.77 -17.72
N LYS A 279 -1.09 -7.15 -18.75
CA LYS A 279 -1.56 -7.86 -19.93
C LYS A 279 -0.43 -8.44 -20.77
N SER A 280 0.68 -7.71 -20.94
CA SER A 280 1.84 -8.22 -21.69
C SER A 280 2.43 -9.48 -21.03
N VAL A 281 2.48 -9.53 -19.69
CA VAL A 281 2.95 -10.73 -18.94
C VAL A 281 2.05 -11.97 -19.15
N ARG A 282 0.78 -11.80 -19.52
CA ARG A 282 -0.15 -12.95 -19.71
C ARG A 282 0.00 -13.62 -21.06
N TYR A 283 0.64 -12.97 -22.01
CA TYR A 283 0.77 -13.47 -23.41
C TYR A 283 2.19 -13.95 -23.72
N SER A 284 3.16 -13.75 -22.83
CA SER A 284 4.51 -14.30 -22.85
C SER A 284 4.59 -15.56 -21.96
#